data_5b8984c7351f8e7cad3bd7dd62a985a4
#
_entry.id   5b8984c7351f8e7cad3bd7dd62a985a4
#
_cell.length_a   1.000
_cell.length_b   1.000
_cell.length_c   1.000
_cell.angle_alpha   90.00
_cell.angle_beta   90.00
_cell.angle_gamma   90.00
#
_symmetry.space_group_name_H-M   'P 1'
#
loop_
_entity.id
_entity.type
_entity.pdbx_description
1 polymer ?
#
loop_
_entity_poly.entity_id
_entity_poly.type
_entity_poly.pdbx_seq_one_letter_code
_entity_poly.pdbx_strand_id
1 'polypeptide(L)'
;MTPTLRFGILRNFAIPFYQIVEQVMTYEAAGFDSVWGIDHLTRPTDPEAPLFEAWTGLAGLAALTSRIRLGILVTSNTFRHPALVAKAATTVDHISRGRLEIGIGAGGFEQEHHTFDIPYPPPGERVDRLAEAVTIIDLLLRNDVTTYAGRFWTIENGPCRPQPVQTPRPPITIAGSGPRIVRLAATLADRWNGYGTPEETAANNHVIDQQCASIGRDPGEVIRAVYLRSASLGLDPWESNGAFRDIVARYRDAGADELIFDPPAPEQMATMREIAATTIPALRHIA
;
A
#
# COMPACT_ATOMS: atom_id res chain seq x y z
N MET A 1 -13.03 -20.11 2.97
CA MET A 1 -13.49 -19.12 3.98
C MET A 1 -13.53 -17.78 3.27
N THR A 2 -14.66 -17.09 3.30
CA THR A 2 -14.76 -15.72 2.74
C THR A 2 -13.73 -14.84 3.46
N PRO A 3 -12.87 -14.11 2.75
CA PRO A 3 -11.88 -13.25 3.40
C PRO A 3 -12.60 -12.19 4.25
N THR A 4 -12.12 -11.96 5.46
CA THR A 4 -12.62 -10.91 6.34
C THR A 4 -12.27 -9.56 5.74
N LEU A 5 -13.25 -8.68 5.54
CA LEU A 5 -13.05 -7.33 5.00
C LEU A 5 -12.13 -6.51 5.92
N ARG A 6 -11.12 -5.87 5.34
CA ARG A 6 -10.10 -5.08 6.05
C ARG A 6 -10.31 -3.59 5.85
N PHE A 7 -9.89 -2.80 6.85
CA PHE A 7 -10.05 -1.36 6.89
C PHE A 7 -8.73 -0.67 7.24
N GLY A 8 -8.21 0.12 6.31
CA GLY A 8 -6.98 0.87 6.47
C GLY A 8 -7.16 2.39 6.42
N ILE A 9 -6.15 3.12 6.87
CA ILE A 9 -6.07 4.58 6.77
C ILE A 9 -4.82 4.96 5.98
N LEU A 10 -4.95 5.81 4.97
CA LEU A 10 -3.80 6.43 4.33
C LEU A 10 -3.48 7.73 5.06
N ARG A 11 -2.40 7.73 5.83
CA ARG A 11 -1.93 8.89 6.57
C ARG A 11 -0.62 9.39 5.97
N ASN A 12 -0.68 10.46 5.17
CA ASN A 12 0.53 11.13 4.72
C ASN A 12 1.31 11.72 5.91
N PHE A 13 2.63 11.87 5.76
CA PHE A 13 3.51 12.36 6.83
C PHE A 13 3.71 13.88 6.75
N ALA A 14 2.62 14.63 6.56
CA ALA A 14 2.60 16.06 6.25
C ALA A 14 2.21 16.97 7.44
N ILE A 15 2.29 16.46 8.65
CA ILE A 15 2.10 17.22 9.92
C ILE A 15 3.23 16.86 10.89
N PRO A 16 3.41 17.56 12.01
CA PRO A 16 4.43 17.23 13.00
C PRO A 16 4.42 15.74 13.37
N PHE A 17 5.59 15.10 13.40
CA PHE A 17 5.69 13.64 13.50
C PHE A 17 5.01 13.07 14.77
N TYR A 18 5.10 13.80 15.91
CA TYR A 18 4.42 13.36 17.12
C TYR A 18 2.88 13.29 16.96
N GLN A 19 2.28 14.20 16.15
CA GLN A 19 0.85 14.17 15.86
C GLN A 19 0.49 12.98 14.95
N ILE A 20 1.37 12.62 14.00
CA ILE A 20 1.21 11.42 13.21
C ILE A 20 1.17 10.19 14.12
N VAL A 21 2.11 10.10 15.05
CA VAL A 21 2.16 9.01 16.04
C VAL A 21 0.86 8.92 16.84
N GLU A 22 0.39 10.02 17.41
CA GLU A 22 -0.86 10.08 18.20
C GLU A 22 -2.07 9.61 17.38
N GLN A 23 -2.16 10.05 16.12
CA GLN A 23 -3.25 9.63 15.23
C GLN A 23 -3.16 8.15 14.89
N VAL A 24 -1.97 7.63 14.55
CA VAL A 24 -1.78 6.21 14.24
C VAL A 24 -2.10 5.33 15.45
N MET A 25 -1.69 5.72 16.65
CA MET A 25 -2.06 5.03 17.89
C MET A 25 -3.58 5.06 18.14
N THR A 26 -4.25 6.16 17.77
CA THR A 26 -5.71 6.26 17.83
C THR A 26 -6.38 5.27 16.86
N TYR A 27 -5.89 5.16 15.61
CA TYR A 27 -6.41 4.18 14.64
C TYR A 27 -6.14 2.74 15.08
N GLU A 28 -4.96 2.47 15.64
CA GLU A 28 -4.64 1.17 16.22
C GLU A 28 -5.59 0.81 17.36
N ALA A 29 -5.83 1.73 18.29
CA ALA A 29 -6.76 1.53 19.42
C ALA A 29 -8.20 1.35 18.95
N ALA A 30 -8.61 2.07 17.90
CA ALA A 30 -9.92 1.95 17.27
C ALA A 30 -10.13 0.63 16.50
N GLY A 31 -9.07 -0.13 16.22
CA GLY A 31 -9.18 -1.45 15.59
C GLY A 31 -9.04 -1.46 14.07
N PHE A 32 -8.48 -0.40 13.47
CA PHE A 32 -8.10 -0.45 12.06
C PHE A 32 -7.00 -1.49 11.82
N ASP A 33 -7.00 -2.07 10.61
CA ASP A 33 -6.10 -3.17 10.23
C ASP A 33 -4.75 -2.67 9.76
N SER A 34 -4.72 -1.52 9.04
CA SER A 34 -3.51 -1.01 8.42
C SER A 34 -3.44 0.52 8.40
N VAL A 35 -2.21 1.04 8.42
CA VAL A 35 -1.89 2.44 8.14
C VAL A 35 -0.86 2.50 7.02
N TRP A 36 -1.08 3.41 6.07
CA TRP A 36 -0.26 3.57 4.88
C TRP A 36 0.28 4.99 4.80
N GLY A 37 1.60 5.13 4.58
CA GLY A 37 2.24 6.40 4.23
C GLY A 37 2.29 6.61 2.72
N ILE A 38 2.78 7.79 2.30
CA ILE A 38 3.09 8.10 0.90
C ILE A 38 4.58 8.35 0.73
N ASP A 39 5.13 8.04 -0.44
CA ASP A 39 6.55 8.21 -0.75
C ASP A 39 6.74 9.32 -1.78
N HIS A 40 6.84 10.53 -1.29
CA HIS A 40 7.13 11.75 -2.04
C HIS A 40 8.22 12.56 -1.34
N LEU A 41 8.97 13.35 -2.09
CA LEU A 41 9.97 14.28 -1.55
C LEU A 41 9.34 15.63 -1.21
N THR A 42 8.26 15.98 -1.92
CA THR A 42 7.40 17.13 -1.65
C THR A 42 5.95 16.71 -1.72
N ARG A 43 5.07 17.47 -1.11
CA ARG A 43 3.64 17.22 -1.22
C ARG A 43 3.14 17.61 -2.62
N PRO A 44 2.57 16.69 -3.41
CA PRO A 44 2.18 16.97 -4.81
C PRO A 44 1.23 18.15 -5.00
N THR A 45 0.35 18.41 -4.02
CA THR A 45 -0.65 19.49 -4.08
C THR A 45 -0.20 20.79 -3.43
N ASP A 46 0.91 20.76 -2.67
CA ASP A 46 1.44 21.90 -1.90
C ASP A 46 2.92 21.63 -1.60
N PRO A 47 3.85 21.99 -2.53
CA PRO A 47 5.27 21.69 -2.37
C PRO A 47 5.95 22.38 -1.17
N GLU A 48 5.36 23.45 -0.64
CA GLU A 48 5.87 24.17 0.53
C GLU A 48 5.43 23.51 1.86
N ALA A 49 4.44 22.63 1.82
CA ALA A 49 4.00 21.93 3.03
C ALA A 49 5.04 20.90 3.49
N PRO A 50 5.22 20.73 4.82
CA PRO A 50 6.13 19.73 5.35
C PRO A 50 5.72 18.33 4.92
N LEU A 51 6.71 17.48 4.62
CA LEU A 51 6.52 16.06 4.37
C LEU A 51 7.76 15.31 4.86
N PHE A 52 7.57 14.32 5.74
CA PHE A 52 8.67 13.48 6.20
C PHE A 52 8.92 12.34 5.23
N GLU A 53 10.18 11.88 5.15
CA GLU A 53 10.60 10.75 4.33
C GLU A 53 9.87 9.46 4.77
N ALA A 54 9.39 8.73 3.79
CA ALA A 54 8.43 7.65 3.98
C ALA A 54 8.96 6.48 4.82
N TRP A 55 10.09 5.89 4.44
CA TRP A 55 10.63 4.71 5.09
C TRP A 55 11.18 4.98 6.50
N THR A 56 11.79 6.14 6.69
CA THR A 56 12.27 6.60 8.00
C THR A 56 11.09 6.85 8.94
N GLY A 57 10.05 7.53 8.44
CA GLY A 57 8.82 7.75 9.21
C GLY A 57 8.10 6.44 9.55
N LEU A 58 8.04 5.51 8.60
CA LEU A 58 7.44 4.19 8.79
C LEU A 58 8.19 3.40 9.89
N ALA A 59 9.52 3.43 9.89
CA ALA A 59 10.33 2.78 10.94
C ALA A 59 10.03 3.35 12.32
N GLY A 60 9.87 4.69 12.43
CA GLY A 60 9.44 5.34 13.67
C GLY A 60 8.08 4.87 14.15
N LEU A 61 7.08 4.80 13.27
CA LEU A 61 5.75 4.28 13.59
C LEU A 61 5.77 2.80 13.97
N ALA A 62 6.59 2.00 13.29
CA ALA A 62 6.75 0.58 13.58
C ALA A 62 7.25 0.31 15.02
N ALA A 63 8.15 1.18 15.52
CA ALA A 63 8.67 1.08 16.89
C ALA A 63 7.64 1.51 17.96
N LEU A 64 6.70 2.38 17.61
CA LEU A 64 5.74 3.00 18.55
C LEU A 64 4.35 2.36 18.53
N THR A 65 4.10 1.41 17.63
CA THR A 65 2.84 0.66 17.51
C THR A 65 3.07 -0.84 17.81
N SER A 66 1.99 -1.59 18.01
CA SER A 66 2.10 -2.99 18.45
C SER A 66 1.28 -3.99 17.63
N ARG A 67 0.22 -3.56 16.95
CA ARG A 67 -0.75 -4.44 16.29
C ARG A 67 -1.05 -4.03 14.85
N ILE A 68 -1.24 -2.74 14.60
CA ILE A 68 -1.62 -2.23 13.27
C ILE A 68 -0.54 -2.56 12.23
N ARG A 69 -0.93 -3.02 11.05
CA ARG A 69 -0.01 -3.24 9.94
C ARG A 69 0.40 -1.89 9.34
N LEU A 70 1.60 -1.82 8.82
CA LEU A 70 2.22 -0.57 8.40
C LEU A 70 2.81 -0.73 7.00
N GLY A 71 2.56 0.22 6.11
CA GLY A 71 3.10 0.20 4.77
C GLY A 71 3.25 1.58 4.13
N ILE A 72 3.86 1.62 2.97
CA ILE A 72 3.89 2.79 2.10
C ILE A 72 3.02 2.49 0.87
N LEU A 73 2.09 3.37 0.57
CA LEU A 73 1.18 3.26 -0.58
C LEU A 73 1.38 4.44 -1.53
N VAL A 74 2.39 4.41 -2.40
CA VAL A 74 3.35 3.31 -2.60
C VAL A 74 4.77 3.84 -2.63
N THR A 75 5.73 3.00 -2.31
CA THR A 75 7.15 3.30 -2.55
C THR A 75 7.36 3.57 -4.03
N SER A 76 7.97 4.72 -4.34
CA SER A 76 8.32 5.08 -5.71
C SER A 76 9.52 4.28 -6.19
N ASN A 77 9.31 3.42 -7.18
CA ASN A 77 10.39 2.60 -7.76
C ASN A 77 11.48 3.43 -8.44
N THR A 78 11.21 4.71 -8.72
CA THR A 78 12.16 5.62 -9.34
C THR A 78 13.13 6.27 -8.35
N PHE A 79 12.87 6.21 -7.04
CA PHE A 79 13.70 6.88 -6.03
C PHE A 79 14.80 6.00 -5.47
N ARG A 80 14.66 4.66 -5.52
CA ARG A 80 15.58 3.76 -4.83
C ARG A 80 15.91 2.51 -5.65
N HIS A 81 17.13 2.04 -5.48
CA HIS A 81 17.53 0.74 -5.99
C HIS A 81 16.74 -0.39 -5.28
N PRO A 82 16.25 -1.45 -5.96
CA PRO A 82 15.43 -2.49 -5.35
C PRO A 82 16.11 -3.20 -4.16
N ALA A 83 17.42 -3.37 -4.19
CA ALA A 83 18.14 -3.94 -3.05
C ALA A 83 18.09 -3.04 -1.79
N LEU A 84 18.06 -1.71 -1.96
CA LEU A 84 17.87 -0.79 -0.84
C LEU A 84 16.46 -0.89 -0.28
N VAL A 85 15.45 -1.03 -1.14
CA VAL A 85 14.06 -1.25 -0.71
C VAL A 85 13.94 -2.55 0.06
N ALA A 86 14.51 -3.65 -0.43
CA ALA A 86 14.51 -4.94 0.29
C ALA A 86 15.20 -4.83 1.66
N LYS A 87 16.31 -4.09 1.75
CA LYS A 87 17.03 -3.89 3.01
C LYS A 87 16.26 -3.04 4.01
N ALA A 88 15.64 -1.96 3.55
CA ALA A 88 14.76 -1.13 4.37
C ALA A 88 13.55 -1.94 4.86
N ALA A 89 12.93 -2.71 3.96
CA ALA A 89 11.81 -3.58 4.28
C ALA A 89 12.16 -4.61 5.37
N THR A 90 13.30 -5.29 5.25
CA THR A 90 13.76 -6.22 6.30
C THR A 90 13.91 -5.51 7.64
N THR A 91 14.51 -4.31 7.65
CA THR A 91 14.71 -3.55 8.87
C THR A 91 13.39 -3.17 9.54
N VAL A 92 12.45 -2.62 8.77
CA VAL A 92 11.12 -2.25 9.30
C VAL A 92 10.31 -3.48 9.72
N ASP A 93 10.46 -4.60 9.01
CA ASP A 93 9.80 -5.85 9.38
C ASP A 93 10.26 -6.37 10.76
N HIS A 94 11.57 -6.29 11.05
CA HIS A 94 12.10 -6.61 12.38
C HIS A 94 11.61 -5.62 13.46
N ILE A 95 11.68 -4.31 13.20
CA ILE A 95 11.22 -3.28 14.14
C ILE A 95 9.74 -3.49 14.45
N SER A 96 8.93 -3.74 13.44
CA SER A 96 7.49 -3.95 13.56
C SER A 96 7.10 -5.34 14.09
N ARG A 97 8.04 -6.28 14.22
CA ARG A 97 7.78 -7.69 14.58
C ARG A 97 6.80 -8.36 13.60
N GLY A 98 7.05 -8.21 12.31
CA GLY A 98 6.27 -8.89 11.25
C GLY A 98 4.96 -8.20 10.87
N ARG A 99 4.87 -6.87 10.98
CA ARG A 99 3.67 -6.09 10.59
C ARG A 99 3.86 -5.26 9.33
N LEU A 100 5.02 -5.32 8.70
CA LEU A 100 5.29 -4.58 7.47
C LEU A 100 4.44 -5.10 6.30
N GLU A 101 3.98 -4.17 5.47
CA GLU A 101 3.43 -4.38 4.13
C GLU A 101 4.26 -3.56 3.12
N ILE A 102 4.77 -4.20 2.07
CA ILE A 102 5.59 -3.52 1.06
C ILE A 102 4.69 -3.04 -0.06
N GLY A 103 4.33 -1.76 -0.08
CA GLY A 103 3.65 -1.19 -1.24
C GLY A 103 4.66 -0.56 -2.20
N ILE A 104 4.56 -0.87 -3.49
CA ILE A 104 5.45 -0.36 -4.53
C ILE A 104 4.69 -0.02 -5.81
N GLY A 105 5.10 1.06 -6.49
CA GLY A 105 4.53 1.53 -7.74
C GLY A 105 5.57 1.99 -8.73
N ALA A 106 5.16 2.20 -9.98
CA ALA A 106 6.05 2.56 -11.07
C ALA A 106 6.72 3.95 -10.96
N GLY A 107 6.31 4.74 -9.97
CA GLY A 107 6.67 6.16 -9.88
C GLY A 107 5.70 7.03 -10.68
N GLY A 108 5.35 8.15 -10.09
CA GLY A 108 4.48 9.17 -10.68
C GLY A 108 5.05 10.55 -10.37
N PHE A 109 4.29 11.59 -10.61
CA PHE A 109 4.59 12.97 -10.25
C PHE A 109 5.93 13.48 -10.82
N GLU A 110 5.93 13.73 -12.12
CA GLU A 110 7.10 14.13 -12.92
C GLU A 110 7.80 15.38 -12.39
N GLN A 111 7.03 16.37 -11.90
CA GLN A 111 7.57 17.64 -11.39
C GLN A 111 8.58 17.43 -10.25
N GLU A 112 8.33 16.49 -9.36
CA GLU A 112 9.19 16.17 -8.23
C GLU A 112 10.53 15.60 -8.72
N HIS A 113 10.50 14.71 -9.71
CA HIS A 113 11.71 14.16 -10.33
C HIS A 113 12.57 15.26 -10.98
N HIS A 114 11.95 16.16 -11.71
CA HIS A 114 12.67 17.30 -12.30
C HIS A 114 13.25 18.23 -11.24
N THR A 115 12.50 18.51 -10.18
CA THR A 115 12.96 19.41 -9.10
C THR A 115 14.22 18.89 -8.41
N PHE A 116 14.33 17.59 -8.22
CA PHE A 116 15.44 16.96 -7.47
C PHE A 116 16.45 16.22 -8.36
N ASP A 117 16.41 16.45 -9.67
CA ASP A 117 17.30 15.80 -10.67
C ASP A 117 17.31 14.26 -10.57
N ILE A 118 16.12 13.69 -10.33
CA ILE A 118 15.92 12.25 -10.30
C ILE A 118 15.45 11.78 -11.68
N PRO A 119 16.05 10.74 -12.26
CA PRO A 119 15.64 10.23 -13.56
C PRO A 119 14.15 9.84 -13.61
N TYR A 120 13.45 10.33 -14.64
CA TYR A 120 12.05 10.02 -14.87
C TYR A 120 11.86 9.33 -16.23
N PRO A 121 12.04 8.01 -16.32
CA PRO A 121 11.88 7.27 -17.56
C PRO A 121 10.46 7.34 -18.11
N PRO A 122 10.26 7.09 -19.43
CA PRO A 122 8.93 7.01 -20.02
C PRO A 122 8.02 6.00 -19.31
N PRO A 123 6.69 6.17 -19.33
CA PRO A 123 5.74 5.33 -18.58
C PRO A 123 5.92 3.83 -18.82
N GLY A 124 6.16 3.40 -20.06
CA GLY A 124 6.40 1.99 -20.40
C GLY A 124 7.63 1.42 -19.71
N GLU A 125 8.74 2.15 -19.72
CA GLU A 125 9.98 1.74 -19.07
C GLU A 125 9.84 1.72 -17.54
N ARG A 126 9.12 2.67 -16.95
CA ARG A 126 8.86 2.64 -15.50
C ARG A 126 8.14 1.37 -15.06
N VAL A 127 7.18 0.88 -15.88
CA VAL A 127 6.50 -0.40 -15.62
C VAL A 127 7.43 -1.59 -15.78
N ASP A 128 8.30 -1.59 -16.80
CA ASP A 128 9.30 -2.65 -16.98
C ASP A 128 10.28 -2.69 -15.80
N ARG A 129 10.77 -1.52 -15.36
CA ARG A 129 11.60 -1.39 -14.15
C ARG A 129 10.87 -1.89 -12.91
N LEU A 130 9.58 -1.56 -12.74
CA LEU A 130 8.80 -2.06 -11.60
C LEU A 130 8.74 -3.59 -11.58
N ALA A 131 8.55 -4.23 -12.72
CA ALA A 131 8.51 -5.69 -12.82
C ALA A 131 9.83 -6.32 -12.34
N GLU A 132 10.97 -5.81 -12.82
CA GLU A 132 12.29 -6.29 -12.38
C GLU A 132 12.52 -5.98 -10.89
N ALA A 133 12.17 -4.79 -10.42
CA ALA A 133 12.37 -4.39 -9.03
C ALA A 133 11.58 -5.31 -8.07
N VAL A 134 10.32 -5.58 -8.36
CA VAL A 134 9.49 -6.48 -7.55
C VAL A 134 10.08 -7.89 -7.52
N THR A 135 10.54 -8.39 -8.67
CA THR A 135 11.22 -9.70 -8.74
C THR A 135 12.49 -9.72 -7.89
N ILE A 136 13.33 -8.69 -7.97
CA ILE A 136 14.56 -8.61 -7.18
C ILE A 136 14.26 -8.51 -5.68
N ILE A 137 13.26 -7.70 -5.29
CA ILE A 137 12.84 -7.56 -3.90
C ILE A 137 12.34 -8.90 -3.36
N ASP A 138 11.48 -9.61 -4.10
CA ASP A 138 10.97 -10.92 -3.71
C ASP A 138 12.11 -11.93 -3.53
N LEU A 139 13.03 -12.02 -4.49
CA LEU A 139 14.18 -12.92 -4.43
C LEU A 139 15.11 -12.63 -3.24
N LEU A 140 15.44 -11.35 -2.99
CA LEU A 140 16.31 -10.96 -1.89
C LEU A 140 15.67 -11.24 -0.52
N LEU A 141 14.35 -11.10 -0.40
CA LEU A 141 13.64 -11.33 0.86
C LEU A 141 13.34 -12.81 1.13
N ARG A 142 13.45 -13.69 0.12
CA ARG A 142 13.19 -15.13 0.26
C ARG A 142 14.46 -15.99 0.32
N ASN A 143 15.55 -15.52 -0.24
CA ASN A 143 16.76 -16.33 -0.43
C ASN A 143 17.92 -15.80 0.40
N ASP A 144 18.75 -16.67 0.90
CA ASP A 144 19.98 -16.31 1.60
C ASP A 144 20.97 -15.55 0.71
N VAL A 145 21.01 -15.93 -0.57
CA VAL A 145 21.84 -15.31 -1.61
C VAL A 145 21.04 -15.23 -2.90
N THR A 146 21.07 -14.10 -3.55
CA THR A 146 20.36 -13.83 -4.80
C THR A 146 21.33 -13.48 -5.92
N THR A 147 21.16 -14.11 -7.08
CA THR A 147 21.75 -13.69 -8.35
C THR A 147 20.61 -13.39 -9.32
N TYR A 148 20.64 -12.23 -9.97
CA TYR A 148 19.65 -11.79 -10.94
C TYR A 148 20.34 -10.98 -12.04
N ALA A 149 20.05 -11.27 -13.29
CA ALA A 149 20.52 -10.52 -14.45
C ALA A 149 19.32 -10.03 -15.26
N GLY A 150 18.99 -8.76 -15.11
CA GLY A 150 17.90 -8.11 -15.81
C GLY A 150 18.38 -7.08 -16.83
N ARG A 151 17.41 -6.38 -17.39
CA ARG A 151 17.67 -5.27 -18.31
C ARG A 151 18.16 -4.01 -17.57
N PHE A 152 17.66 -3.77 -16.36
CA PHE A 152 17.90 -2.55 -15.62
C PHE A 152 18.79 -2.74 -14.41
N TRP A 153 18.82 -3.94 -13.84
CA TRP A 153 19.63 -4.25 -12.66
C TRP A 153 20.29 -5.62 -12.75
N THR A 154 21.47 -5.71 -12.18
CA THR A 154 22.17 -6.96 -11.97
C THR A 154 22.51 -7.10 -10.50
N ILE A 155 22.18 -8.25 -9.92
CA ILE A 155 22.59 -8.65 -8.57
C ILE A 155 23.49 -9.87 -8.72
N GLU A 156 24.68 -9.80 -8.16
CA GLU A 156 25.64 -10.92 -8.21
C GLU A 156 25.92 -11.40 -6.79
N ASN A 157 25.50 -12.63 -6.48
CA ASN A 157 25.69 -13.27 -5.17
C ASN A 157 25.33 -12.36 -3.98
N GLY A 158 24.26 -11.56 -4.13
CA GLY A 158 23.81 -10.55 -3.16
C GLY A 158 23.15 -11.18 -1.94
N PRO A 159 23.70 -11.08 -0.72
CA PRO A 159 23.03 -11.52 0.50
C PRO A 159 22.06 -10.43 0.99
N CYS A 160 20.89 -10.83 1.49
CA CYS A 160 19.99 -9.96 2.25
C CYS A 160 19.85 -10.49 3.68
N ARG A 161 20.71 -10.04 4.59
CA ARG A 161 20.73 -10.48 5.99
C ARG A 161 20.60 -9.29 6.95
N PRO A 162 19.84 -9.44 8.08
CA PRO A 162 19.02 -10.62 8.41
C PRO A 162 17.92 -10.84 7.38
N GLN A 163 17.32 -12.04 7.32
CA GLN A 163 16.08 -12.28 6.58
C GLN A 163 14.90 -11.64 7.31
N PRO A 164 13.77 -11.38 6.65
CA PRO A 164 12.56 -10.87 7.30
C PRO A 164 12.05 -11.77 8.42
N VAL A 165 11.27 -11.20 9.34
CA VAL A 165 10.53 -11.95 10.38
C VAL A 165 9.35 -12.70 9.73
N GLN A 166 8.68 -12.08 8.77
CA GLN A 166 7.57 -12.69 8.05
C GLN A 166 8.05 -13.75 7.06
N THR A 167 7.37 -14.90 7.03
CA THR A 167 7.67 -16.00 6.11
C THR A 167 6.51 -16.17 5.12
N PRO A 168 6.78 -16.29 3.81
CA PRO A 168 8.11 -16.33 3.18
C PRO A 168 8.79 -14.96 3.09
N ARG A 169 8.08 -13.86 3.26
CA ARG A 169 8.51 -12.45 3.30
C ARG A 169 7.31 -11.55 3.64
N PRO A 170 7.50 -10.25 3.92
CA PRO A 170 6.40 -9.28 4.00
C PRO A 170 5.58 -9.27 2.71
N PRO A 171 4.23 -9.14 2.79
CA PRO A 171 3.39 -9.08 1.60
C PRO A 171 3.77 -7.91 0.70
N ILE A 172 3.77 -8.14 -0.62
CA ILE A 172 4.03 -7.12 -1.64
C ILE A 172 2.70 -6.66 -2.24
N THR A 173 2.47 -5.36 -2.19
CA THR A 173 1.35 -4.67 -2.82
C THR A 173 1.87 -3.91 -4.05
N ILE A 174 1.29 -4.15 -5.21
CA ILE A 174 1.51 -3.31 -6.40
C ILE A 174 0.28 -2.44 -6.59
N ALA A 175 0.47 -1.10 -6.74
CA ALA A 175 -0.64 -0.19 -6.91
C ALA A 175 -0.64 0.52 -8.27
N GLY A 176 -1.86 0.76 -8.75
CA GLY A 176 -2.16 1.47 -9.97
C GLY A 176 -3.33 0.85 -10.74
N SER A 177 -3.94 1.64 -11.64
CA SER A 177 -5.13 1.24 -12.41
C SER A 177 -4.85 1.02 -13.91
N GLY A 178 -3.63 1.26 -14.39
CA GLY A 178 -3.30 0.98 -15.79
C GLY A 178 -3.28 -0.52 -16.07
N PRO A 179 -3.79 -1.00 -17.23
CA PRO A 179 -3.94 -2.44 -17.51
C PRO A 179 -2.65 -3.26 -17.37
N ARG A 180 -1.48 -2.67 -17.67
CA ARG A 180 -0.18 -3.33 -17.49
C ARG A 180 0.17 -3.50 -16.01
N ILE A 181 -0.14 -2.51 -15.17
CA ILE A 181 0.10 -2.55 -13.72
C ILE A 181 -0.82 -3.59 -13.07
N VAL A 182 -2.10 -3.61 -13.44
CA VAL A 182 -3.07 -4.58 -12.91
C VAL A 182 -2.65 -6.02 -13.23
N ARG A 183 -2.24 -6.29 -14.49
CA ARG A 183 -1.69 -7.61 -14.87
C ARG A 183 -0.40 -7.94 -14.14
N LEU A 184 0.48 -6.97 -13.93
CA LEU A 184 1.72 -7.16 -13.19
C LEU A 184 1.41 -7.53 -11.73
N ALA A 185 0.47 -6.85 -11.08
CA ALA A 185 0.02 -7.17 -9.73
C ALA A 185 -0.55 -8.59 -9.66
N ALA A 186 -1.40 -8.98 -10.60
CA ALA A 186 -1.95 -10.33 -10.69
C ALA A 186 -0.85 -11.41 -10.86
N THR A 187 0.30 -11.05 -11.42
CA THR A 187 1.41 -12.00 -11.66
C THR A 187 2.37 -12.08 -10.48
N LEU A 188 2.74 -10.96 -9.85
CA LEU A 188 3.88 -10.88 -8.92
C LEU A 188 3.51 -10.47 -7.49
N ALA A 189 2.32 -9.88 -7.26
CA ALA A 189 1.97 -9.32 -5.96
C ALA A 189 1.09 -10.25 -5.13
N ASP A 190 1.10 -10.06 -3.81
CA ASP A 190 0.13 -10.66 -2.89
C ASP A 190 -1.13 -9.81 -2.79
N ARG A 191 -1.00 -8.51 -3.15
CA ARG A 191 -2.10 -7.56 -3.14
C ARG A 191 -1.99 -6.60 -4.32
N TRP A 192 -3.11 -6.34 -4.96
CA TRP A 192 -3.29 -5.19 -5.83
C TRP A 192 -3.99 -4.06 -5.06
N ASN A 193 -3.54 -2.82 -5.24
CA ASN A 193 -4.28 -1.66 -4.76
C ASN A 193 -4.68 -0.75 -5.93
N GLY A 194 -5.97 -0.59 -6.09
CA GLY A 194 -6.57 0.35 -7.03
C GLY A 194 -7.06 1.63 -6.36
N TYR A 195 -7.56 2.52 -7.20
CA TYR A 195 -8.37 3.69 -6.82
C TYR A 195 -9.39 3.92 -7.94
N GLY A 196 -10.49 4.60 -7.62
CA GLY A 196 -11.57 4.86 -8.58
C GLY A 196 -12.93 4.45 -8.04
N THR A 197 -13.92 4.40 -8.94
CA THR A 197 -15.29 4.03 -8.61
C THR A 197 -15.44 2.52 -8.38
N PRO A 198 -16.58 2.07 -7.82
CA PRO A 198 -16.87 0.63 -7.73
C PRO A 198 -16.85 -0.07 -9.09
N GLU A 199 -17.33 0.59 -10.16
CA GLU A 199 -17.36 0.03 -11.51
C GLU A 199 -15.94 -0.15 -12.06
N GLU A 200 -15.06 0.82 -11.85
CA GLU A 200 -13.63 0.71 -12.21
C GLU A 200 -12.93 -0.37 -11.40
N THR A 201 -13.29 -0.52 -10.12
CA THR A 201 -12.80 -1.59 -9.25
C THR A 201 -13.19 -2.96 -9.79
N ALA A 202 -14.46 -3.16 -10.10
CA ALA A 202 -14.97 -4.41 -10.68
C ALA A 202 -14.30 -4.74 -12.03
N ALA A 203 -14.11 -3.73 -12.89
CA ALA A 203 -13.42 -3.90 -14.16
C ALA A 203 -11.95 -4.34 -13.98
N ASN A 204 -11.22 -3.73 -13.05
CA ASN A 204 -9.85 -4.12 -12.73
C ASN A 204 -9.76 -5.51 -12.09
N ASN A 205 -10.71 -5.88 -11.24
CA ASN A 205 -10.81 -7.22 -10.65
C ASN A 205 -10.99 -8.28 -11.74
N HIS A 206 -11.80 -8.01 -12.75
CA HIS A 206 -11.93 -8.90 -13.91
C HIS A 206 -10.61 -9.08 -14.68
N VAL A 207 -9.81 -8.03 -14.84
CA VAL A 207 -8.47 -8.12 -15.45
C VAL A 207 -7.53 -8.99 -14.59
N ILE A 208 -7.60 -8.88 -13.26
CA ILE A 208 -6.83 -9.73 -12.34
C ILE A 208 -7.23 -11.19 -12.52
N ASP A 209 -8.54 -11.49 -12.52
CA ASP A 209 -9.05 -12.86 -12.68
C ASP A 209 -8.61 -13.49 -14.01
N GLN A 210 -8.72 -12.74 -15.11
CA GLN A 210 -8.26 -13.18 -16.42
C GLN A 210 -6.75 -13.46 -16.45
N GLN A 211 -5.95 -12.56 -15.87
CA GLN A 211 -4.49 -12.74 -15.82
C GLN A 211 -4.11 -13.94 -14.98
N CYS A 212 -4.72 -14.10 -13.79
CA CYS A 212 -4.47 -15.26 -12.93
C CYS A 212 -4.82 -16.57 -13.65
N ALA A 213 -5.98 -16.63 -14.30
CA ALA A 213 -6.38 -17.79 -15.09
C ALA A 213 -5.37 -18.12 -16.21
N SER A 214 -4.83 -17.09 -16.89
CA SER A 214 -3.87 -17.26 -17.99
C SER A 214 -2.53 -17.85 -17.55
N ILE A 215 -2.15 -17.69 -16.29
CA ILE A 215 -0.88 -18.18 -15.72
C ILE A 215 -1.08 -19.34 -14.73
N GLY A 216 -2.31 -19.84 -14.56
CA GLY A 216 -2.62 -20.93 -13.63
C GLY A 216 -2.52 -20.56 -12.15
N ARG A 217 -2.69 -19.29 -11.80
CA ARG A 217 -2.71 -18.79 -10.43
C ARG A 217 -4.17 -18.72 -9.91
N ASP A 218 -4.37 -19.06 -8.64
CA ASP A 218 -5.68 -18.84 -8.00
C ASP A 218 -5.92 -17.33 -7.82
N PRO A 219 -7.00 -16.75 -8.40
CA PRO A 219 -7.33 -15.34 -8.21
C PRO A 219 -7.52 -14.94 -6.74
N GLY A 220 -7.93 -15.88 -5.88
CA GLY A 220 -8.09 -15.69 -4.44
C GLY A 220 -6.77 -15.44 -3.68
N GLU A 221 -5.62 -15.72 -4.29
CA GLU A 221 -4.30 -15.38 -3.72
C GLU A 221 -3.97 -13.89 -3.82
N VAL A 222 -4.69 -13.12 -4.63
CA VAL A 222 -4.45 -11.68 -4.81
C VAL A 222 -5.50 -10.89 -4.04
N ILE A 223 -5.13 -10.29 -2.92
CA ILE A 223 -6.00 -9.39 -2.15
C ILE A 223 -6.30 -8.14 -3.00
N ARG A 224 -7.57 -7.75 -3.06
CA ARG A 224 -8.05 -6.59 -3.81
C ARG A 224 -8.30 -5.42 -2.88
N ALA A 225 -7.32 -4.53 -2.76
CA ALA A 225 -7.42 -3.34 -1.95
C ALA A 225 -7.82 -2.12 -2.80
N VAL A 226 -8.60 -1.22 -2.23
CA VAL A 226 -8.99 0.04 -2.88
C VAL A 226 -8.69 1.21 -1.96
N TYR A 227 -7.88 2.15 -2.44
CA TYR A 227 -7.73 3.44 -1.79
C TYR A 227 -8.83 4.40 -2.25
N LEU A 228 -9.68 4.78 -1.31
CA LEU A 228 -10.78 5.70 -1.51
C LEU A 228 -10.29 7.14 -1.37
N ARG A 229 -9.94 7.76 -2.50
CA ARG A 229 -9.57 9.18 -2.57
C ARG A 229 -10.84 10.02 -2.44
N SER A 230 -11.27 10.23 -1.20
CA SER A 230 -12.57 10.80 -0.84
C SER A 230 -12.89 12.09 -1.58
N ALA A 231 -11.96 13.03 -1.63
CA ALA A 231 -12.14 14.30 -2.34
C ALA A 231 -12.35 14.15 -3.87
N SER A 232 -11.66 13.17 -4.49
CA SER A 232 -11.78 12.91 -5.94
C SER A 232 -13.08 12.20 -6.31
N LEU A 233 -13.65 11.43 -5.38
CA LEU A 233 -14.84 10.63 -5.57
C LEU A 233 -16.12 11.31 -5.03
N GLY A 234 -15.99 12.48 -4.39
CA GLY A 234 -17.12 13.15 -3.73
C GLY A 234 -17.72 12.32 -2.60
N LEU A 235 -16.87 11.55 -1.88
CA LEU A 235 -17.28 10.67 -0.80
C LEU A 235 -16.86 11.27 0.55
N ASP A 236 -17.70 11.14 1.56
CA ASP A 236 -17.34 11.40 2.95
C ASP A 236 -17.70 10.17 3.81
N PRO A 237 -16.76 9.23 3.99
CA PRO A 237 -16.99 8.03 4.79
C PRO A 237 -17.20 8.35 6.28
N TRP A 238 -16.78 9.52 6.73
CA TRP A 238 -16.84 9.94 8.14
C TRP A 238 -18.03 10.85 8.46
N GLU A 239 -18.92 11.11 7.48
CA GLU A 239 -20.13 11.89 7.68
C GLU A 239 -21.08 11.20 8.69
N SER A 240 -21.28 9.89 8.55
CA SER A 240 -22.17 9.11 9.41
C SER A 240 -21.92 7.60 9.28
N ASN A 241 -22.45 6.82 10.24
CA ASN A 241 -22.49 5.36 10.16
C ASN A 241 -23.19 4.86 8.89
N GLY A 242 -24.24 5.55 8.44
CA GLY A 242 -24.95 5.23 7.20
C GLY A 242 -24.08 5.42 5.97
N ALA A 243 -23.50 6.59 5.81
CA ALA A 243 -22.59 6.91 4.70
C ALA A 243 -21.42 5.91 4.62
N PHE A 244 -20.80 5.58 5.75
CA PHE A 244 -19.73 4.58 5.81
C PHE A 244 -20.19 3.21 5.31
N ARG A 245 -21.34 2.72 5.78
CA ARG A 245 -21.92 1.41 5.38
C ARG A 245 -22.23 1.35 3.89
N ASP A 246 -22.82 2.42 3.34
CA ASP A 246 -23.20 2.49 1.93
C ASP A 246 -21.97 2.48 1.02
N ILE A 247 -20.92 3.24 1.39
CA ILE A 247 -19.64 3.23 0.68
C ILE A 247 -19.03 1.83 0.72
N VAL A 248 -18.92 1.23 1.91
CA VAL A 248 -18.33 -0.11 2.08
C VAL A 248 -19.09 -1.16 1.29
N ALA A 249 -20.42 -1.13 1.33
CA ALA A 249 -21.26 -2.09 0.60
C ALA A 249 -20.97 -2.04 -0.91
N ARG A 250 -20.95 -0.84 -1.51
CA ARG A 250 -20.69 -0.64 -2.94
C ARG A 250 -19.36 -1.21 -3.38
N TYR A 251 -18.28 -0.99 -2.63
CA TYR A 251 -16.96 -1.47 -2.99
C TYR A 251 -16.75 -2.95 -2.69
N ARG A 252 -17.37 -3.47 -1.62
CA ARG A 252 -17.42 -4.91 -1.36
C ARG A 252 -18.14 -5.65 -2.50
N ASP A 253 -19.30 -5.14 -2.94
CA ASP A 253 -20.05 -5.72 -4.04
C ASP A 253 -19.28 -5.66 -5.38
N ALA A 254 -18.35 -4.71 -5.51
CA ALA A 254 -17.36 -4.64 -6.59
C ALA A 254 -16.17 -5.59 -6.41
N GLY A 255 -16.11 -6.36 -5.31
CA GLY A 255 -15.09 -7.37 -5.04
C GLY A 255 -13.84 -6.83 -4.33
N ALA A 256 -13.95 -5.77 -3.54
CA ALA A 256 -12.86 -5.30 -2.69
C ALA A 256 -12.76 -6.11 -1.39
N ASP A 257 -11.53 -6.52 -1.03
CA ASP A 257 -11.17 -7.21 0.22
C ASP A 257 -10.67 -6.25 1.30
N GLU A 258 -10.15 -5.09 0.90
CA GLU A 258 -9.66 -4.05 1.80
C GLU A 258 -10.01 -2.66 1.28
N LEU A 259 -10.50 -1.80 2.18
CA LEU A 259 -10.76 -0.40 1.88
C LEU A 259 -9.82 0.48 2.70
N ILE A 260 -9.10 1.37 2.02
CA ILE A 260 -8.17 2.31 2.63
C ILE A 260 -8.75 3.72 2.46
N PHE A 261 -8.95 4.42 3.56
CA PHE A 261 -9.61 5.73 3.61
C PHE A 261 -8.62 6.86 3.85
N ASP A 262 -8.98 8.07 3.42
CA ASP A 262 -8.37 9.29 3.95
C ASP A 262 -8.67 9.44 5.45
N PRO A 263 -7.78 10.09 6.23
CA PRO A 263 -8.05 10.35 7.64
C PRO A 263 -9.32 11.18 7.84
N PRO A 264 -10.06 10.97 8.93
CA PRO A 264 -11.15 11.89 9.30
C PRO A 264 -10.61 13.30 9.60
N ALA A 265 -11.41 14.30 9.32
CA ALA A 265 -11.17 15.66 9.82
C ALA A 265 -11.28 15.69 11.36
N PRO A 266 -10.67 16.68 12.03
CA PRO A 266 -10.71 16.77 13.50
C PRO A 266 -12.13 16.68 14.10
N GLU A 267 -13.10 17.32 13.47
CA GLU A 267 -14.52 17.32 13.86
C GLU A 267 -15.20 15.95 13.65
N GLN A 268 -14.68 15.12 12.77
CA GLN A 268 -15.23 13.79 12.45
C GLN A 268 -14.64 12.67 13.33
N MET A 269 -13.69 12.97 14.19
CA MET A 269 -13.02 11.96 15.03
C MET A 269 -13.97 11.20 15.96
N ALA A 270 -15.03 11.84 16.43
CA ALA A 270 -16.05 11.18 17.25
C ALA A 270 -16.84 10.16 16.43
N THR A 271 -17.28 10.54 15.24
CA THR A 271 -17.99 9.66 14.28
C THR A 271 -17.12 8.47 13.86
N MET A 272 -15.84 8.72 13.55
CA MET A 272 -14.89 7.65 13.22
C MET A 272 -14.77 6.63 14.35
N ARG A 273 -14.67 7.06 15.62
CA ARG A 273 -14.60 6.16 16.77
C ARG A 273 -15.87 5.34 16.94
N GLU A 274 -17.04 5.94 16.72
CA GLU A 274 -18.32 5.23 16.75
C GLU A 274 -18.40 4.18 15.63
N ILE A 275 -18.05 4.55 14.40
CA ILE A 275 -17.96 3.65 13.24
C ILE A 275 -17.02 2.47 13.56
N ALA A 276 -15.85 2.75 14.10
CA ALA A 276 -14.87 1.72 14.44
C ALA A 276 -15.36 0.77 15.53
N ALA A 277 -16.09 1.28 16.53
CA ALA A 277 -16.60 0.47 17.62
C ALA A 277 -17.82 -0.38 17.26
N THR A 278 -18.68 0.09 16.35
CA THR A 278 -19.99 -0.53 16.09
C THR A 278 -20.13 -1.09 14.68
N THR A 279 -19.70 -0.32 13.68
CA THR A 279 -19.97 -0.62 12.26
C THR A 279 -18.90 -1.52 11.66
N ILE A 280 -17.62 -1.22 11.87
CA ILE A 280 -16.50 -2.03 11.33
C ILE A 280 -16.59 -3.50 11.80
N PRO A 281 -16.79 -3.82 13.10
CA PRO A 281 -16.93 -5.21 13.54
C PRO A 281 -18.08 -5.94 12.87
N ALA A 282 -19.22 -5.27 12.67
CA ALA A 282 -20.38 -5.86 12.02
C ALA A 282 -20.11 -6.15 10.52
N LEU A 283 -19.41 -5.26 9.82
CA LEU A 283 -19.12 -5.41 8.38
C LEU A 283 -18.08 -6.50 8.08
N ARG A 284 -17.20 -6.82 9.02
CA ARG A 284 -16.18 -7.88 8.85
C ARG A 284 -16.77 -9.28 8.73
N HIS A 285 -17.95 -9.51 9.28
CA HIS A 285 -18.60 -10.81 9.37
C HIS A 285 -19.79 -10.97 8.41
N ILE A 286 -20.03 -10.00 7.54
CA ILE A 286 -21.08 -10.12 6.50
C ILE A 286 -20.50 -10.95 5.35
N ALA A 287 -21.06 -12.17 5.18
CA ALA A 287 -20.73 -13.10 4.10
C ALA A 287 -21.24 -12.58 2.75
#